data_9266f79ced1034027887e53344e8aaf2
#
_entry.id   9266f79ced1034027887e53344e8aaf2
#
_cell.length_a   1.000
_cell.length_b   1.000
_cell.length_c   1.000
_cell.angle_alpha   90.00
_cell.angle_beta   90.00
_cell.angle_gamma   90.00
#
_symmetry.space_group_name_H-M   'P 1'
#
loop_
_entity.id
_entity.type
_entity.pdbx_description
1 polymer ?
#
loop_
_entity_poly.entity_id
_entity_poly.type
_entity_poly.pdbx_seq_one_letter_code
_entity_poly.pdbx_strand_id
1 'polypeptide(L)'
;ECTSIMSDVNWSTTRAYGLGINGLYLNLRGRERDGIVEHGAERENLLNELVTRLTAVKDVDGQSVIRGVYRADKIYAGDATALAPDLIIGYRRGYRASWQTCLGNLTPEVLLDNDSVWSADHCADALEVPGLLCCNQIIRADNPSLIDLAPSILEDFGLQKPQAMTGRSIFTA
;
A
#
# COMPACT_ATOMS: atom_id res chain seq x y z
N GLU A 1 -26.88 -17.56 -2.15
CA GLU A 1 -26.02 -17.53 -3.35
C GLU A 1 -24.98 -16.46 -3.08
N CYS A 2 -23.73 -16.85 -3.05
CA CYS A 2 -22.62 -15.91 -2.91
C CYS A 2 -22.50 -15.18 -4.25
N THR A 3 -23.06 -13.98 -4.34
CA THR A 3 -22.80 -13.09 -5.48
C THR A 3 -21.31 -12.77 -5.47
N SER A 4 -20.65 -12.97 -6.60
CA SER A 4 -19.22 -12.67 -6.74
C SER A 4 -18.96 -11.22 -6.32
N ILE A 5 -18.00 -11.01 -5.44
CA ILE A 5 -17.46 -9.68 -5.15
C ILE A 5 -17.15 -9.01 -6.50
N MET A 6 -17.61 -7.78 -6.67
CA MET A 6 -17.46 -7.00 -7.92
C MET A 6 -18.36 -7.45 -9.10
N SER A 7 -19.43 -8.24 -8.87
CA SER A 7 -20.40 -8.57 -9.93
C SER A 7 -21.06 -7.33 -10.57
N ASP A 8 -21.18 -6.25 -9.81
CA ASP A 8 -21.85 -5.02 -10.22
C ASP A 8 -20.91 -4.00 -10.91
N VAL A 9 -19.63 -4.37 -11.09
CA VAL A 9 -18.66 -3.52 -11.76
C VAL A 9 -18.78 -3.62 -13.27
N ASN A 10 -18.95 -2.49 -13.93
CA ASN A 10 -18.89 -2.42 -15.39
C ASN A 10 -17.41 -2.37 -15.86
N TRP A 11 -16.81 -3.52 -16.07
CA TRP A 11 -15.40 -3.65 -16.44
C TRP A 11 -15.05 -3.00 -17.78
N SER A 12 -16.03 -2.83 -18.69
CA SER A 12 -15.78 -2.17 -19.98
C SER A 12 -15.51 -0.67 -19.87
N THR A 13 -15.83 -0.07 -18.72
CA THR A 13 -15.64 1.36 -18.45
C THR A 13 -14.77 1.62 -17.21
N THR A 14 -14.50 0.60 -16.42
CA THR A 14 -13.69 0.71 -15.19
C THR A 14 -12.22 0.63 -15.54
N ARG A 15 -11.49 1.73 -15.38
CA ARG A 15 -10.06 1.83 -15.68
C ARG A 15 -9.15 1.46 -14.50
N ALA A 16 -9.66 1.59 -13.27
CA ALA A 16 -8.96 1.25 -12.04
C ALA A 16 -9.93 0.78 -10.97
N TYR A 17 -9.46 -0.07 -10.05
CA TYR A 17 -10.27 -0.62 -8.97
C TYR A 17 -9.45 -0.81 -7.70
N GLY A 18 -10.06 -0.59 -6.55
CA GLY A 18 -9.47 -0.87 -5.23
C GLY A 18 -9.67 -2.34 -4.85
N LEU A 19 -8.66 -2.96 -4.27
CA LEU A 19 -8.75 -4.30 -3.72
C LEU A 19 -7.99 -4.37 -2.40
N GLY A 20 -8.62 -4.98 -1.39
CA GLY A 20 -8.05 -5.01 -0.05
C GLY A 20 -8.14 -3.64 0.64
N ILE A 21 -7.14 -3.31 1.45
CA ILE A 21 -7.21 -2.15 2.36
C ILE A 21 -6.62 -0.88 1.72
N ASN A 22 -5.54 -1.01 0.96
CA ASN A 22 -4.81 0.14 0.40
C ASN A 22 -4.25 -0.07 -1.00
N GLY A 23 -4.56 -1.20 -1.64
CA GLY A 23 -4.12 -1.50 -2.99
C GLY A 23 -5.08 -0.95 -4.05
N LEU A 24 -4.54 -0.33 -5.10
CA LEU A 24 -5.29 0.10 -6.27
C LEU A 24 -4.64 -0.49 -7.51
N TYR A 25 -5.45 -1.17 -8.32
CA TYR A 25 -5.05 -1.83 -9.55
C TYR A 25 -5.62 -1.09 -10.76
N LEU A 26 -4.85 -1.01 -11.82
CA LEU A 26 -5.35 -0.63 -13.13
C LEU A 26 -6.00 -1.84 -13.80
N ASN A 27 -7.06 -1.64 -14.53
CA ASN A 27 -7.69 -2.67 -15.34
C ASN A 27 -6.89 -2.85 -16.66
N LEU A 28 -5.69 -3.45 -16.53
CA LEU A 28 -4.70 -3.56 -17.61
C LEU A 28 -5.06 -4.66 -18.61
N ARG A 29 -4.94 -4.35 -19.86
CA ARG A 29 -5.07 -5.33 -20.94
C ARG A 29 -3.97 -6.41 -20.83
N GLY A 30 -4.40 -7.66 -20.84
CA GLY A 30 -3.49 -8.82 -20.74
C GLY A 30 -3.11 -9.23 -19.31
N ARG A 31 -3.40 -8.41 -18.30
CA ARG A 31 -3.28 -8.81 -16.88
C ARG A 31 -4.67 -9.14 -16.30
N GLU A 32 -5.61 -8.22 -16.40
CA GLU A 32 -7.00 -8.49 -16.04
C GLU A 32 -7.76 -9.13 -17.18
N ARG A 33 -8.74 -9.98 -16.83
CA ARG A 33 -9.58 -10.70 -17.79
C ARG A 33 -10.25 -9.76 -18.81
N ASP A 34 -10.82 -8.68 -18.31
CA ASP A 34 -11.57 -7.69 -19.08
C ASP A 34 -10.82 -6.33 -19.11
N GLY A 35 -9.49 -6.40 -19.16
CA GLY A 35 -8.62 -5.23 -19.13
C GLY A 35 -8.80 -4.31 -20.33
N ILE A 36 -8.89 -3.01 -20.06
CA ILE A 36 -9.13 -1.97 -21.06
C ILE A 36 -8.02 -0.94 -21.19
N VAL A 37 -7.17 -0.82 -20.17
CA VAL A 37 -6.05 0.14 -20.16
C VAL A 37 -4.85 -0.46 -20.86
N GLU A 38 -4.33 0.22 -21.89
CA GLU A 38 -3.14 -0.24 -22.63
C GLU A 38 -1.85 0.00 -21.83
N HIS A 39 -0.89 -0.87 -22.04
CA HIS A 39 0.47 -0.68 -21.52
C HIS A 39 1.14 0.54 -22.15
N GLY A 40 2.19 1.05 -21.50
CA GLY A 40 2.93 2.21 -21.99
C GLY A 40 2.30 3.55 -21.64
N ALA A 41 2.14 4.44 -22.59
CA ALA A 41 1.77 5.83 -22.32
C ALA A 41 0.40 5.99 -21.64
N GLU A 42 -0.59 5.19 -21.98
CA GLU A 42 -1.90 5.26 -21.35
C GLU A 42 -1.83 4.87 -19.87
N ARG A 43 -1.15 3.76 -19.55
CA ARG A 43 -0.88 3.35 -18.17
C ARG A 43 -0.18 4.44 -17.38
N GLU A 44 0.91 5.01 -17.93
CA GLU A 44 1.68 6.05 -17.25
C GLU A 44 0.87 7.32 -16.99
N ASN A 45 0.10 7.76 -17.98
CA ASN A 45 -0.77 8.93 -17.83
C ASN A 45 -1.84 8.71 -16.77
N LEU A 46 -2.47 7.53 -16.76
CA LEU A 46 -3.49 7.18 -15.77
C LEU A 46 -2.91 7.09 -14.36
N LEU A 47 -1.72 6.50 -14.19
CA LEU A 47 -1.04 6.46 -12.89
C LEU A 47 -0.76 7.86 -12.37
N ASN A 48 -0.24 8.75 -13.21
CA ASN A 48 0.06 10.13 -12.83
C ASN A 48 -1.21 10.92 -12.48
N GLU A 49 -2.28 10.72 -13.25
CA GLU A 49 -3.60 11.29 -12.96
C GLU A 49 -4.11 10.82 -11.60
N LEU A 50 -4.10 9.51 -11.34
CA LEU A 50 -4.58 8.94 -10.09
C LEU A 50 -3.74 9.41 -8.90
N VAL A 51 -2.41 9.42 -8.99
CA VAL A 51 -1.54 9.95 -7.94
C VAL A 51 -1.91 11.39 -7.60
N THR A 52 -2.07 12.24 -8.62
CA THR A 52 -2.41 13.65 -8.44
C THR A 52 -3.77 13.82 -7.78
N ARG A 53 -4.79 13.14 -8.28
CA ARG A 53 -6.17 13.27 -7.79
C ARG A 53 -6.33 12.71 -6.40
N LEU A 54 -5.76 11.54 -6.10
CA LEU A 54 -5.83 10.91 -4.78
C LEU A 54 -5.11 11.74 -3.73
N THR A 55 -3.93 12.26 -4.04
CA THR A 55 -3.18 13.12 -3.10
C THR A 55 -3.92 14.44 -2.80
N ALA A 56 -4.76 14.90 -3.72
CA ALA A 56 -5.55 16.12 -3.56
C ALA A 56 -6.85 15.92 -2.75
N VAL A 57 -7.21 14.67 -2.39
CA VAL A 57 -8.44 14.40 -1.63
C VAL A 57 -8.39 15.07 -0.27
N LYS A 58 -9.45 15.80 0.04
CA LYS A 58 -9.64 16.49 1.31
C LYS A 58 -10.97 16.11 1.92
N ASP A 59 -11.01 16.14 3.24
CA ASP A 59 -12.22 16.01 4.03
C ASP A 59 -13.01 17.33 4.05
N VAL A 60 -14.20 17.30 4.63
CA VAL A 60 -15.12 18.44 4.72
C VAL A 60 -14.52 19.65 5.46
N ASP A 61 -13.60 19.41 6.38
CA ASP A 61 -12.85 20.43 7.13
C ASP A 61 -11.57 20.90 6.43
N GLY A 62 -11.30 20.41 5.20
CA GLY A 62 -10.14 20.76 4.40
C GLY A 62 -8.86 19.99 4.73
N GLN A 63 -8.90 19.03 5.66
CA GLN A 63 -7.76 18.18 5.98
C GLN A 63 -7.49 17.20 4.83
N SER A 64 -6.19 16.93 4.58
CA SER A 64 -5.81 15.93 3.58
C SER A 64 -6.03 14.53 4.14
N VAL A 65 -6.74 13.68 3.41
CA VAL A 65 -7.04 12.29 3.75
C VAL A 65 -5.85 11.37 3.49
N ILE A 66 -5.14 11.62 2.39
CA ILE A 66 -4.06 10.77 1.90
C ILE A 66 -2.72 11.44 2.21
N ARG A 67 -1.80 10.66 2.81
CA ARG A 67 -0.43 11.08 3.11
C ARG A 67 0.46 10.92 1.91
N GLY A 68 0.30 9.82 1.18
CA GLY A 68 1.09 9.52 0.00
C GLY A 68 0.42 8.46 -0.87
N VAL A 69 0.76 8.48 -2.16
CA VAL A 69 0.35 7.47 -3.13
C VAL A 69 1.62 6.94 -3.78
N TYR A 70 1.90 5.67 -3.54
CA TYR A 70 3.17 5.06 -3.91
C TYR A 70 2.97 4.14 -5.11
N ARG A 71 3.78 4.32 -6.13
CA ARG A 71 3.82 3.42 -7.29
C ARG A 71 4.57 2.14 -6.92
N ALA A 72 3.96 0.99 -7.14
CA ALA A 72 4.56 -0.31 -6.83
C ALA A 72 5.87 -0.54 -7.60
N ASP A 73 5.95 -0.11 -8.84
CA ASP A 73 7.15 -0.20 -9.69
C ASP A 73 8.33 0.67 -9.20
N LYS A 74 8.11 1.53 -8.20
CA LYS A 74 9.16 2.37 -7.57
C LYS A 74 9.55 1.90 -6.17
N ILE A 75 8.69 1.13 -5.50
CA ILE A 75 8.91 0.71 -4.10
C ILE A 75 9.19 -0.79 -3.97
N TYR A 76 8.78 -1.60 -4.94
CA TYR A 76 9.03 -3.03 -4.96
C TYR A 76 10.05 -3.42 -6.02
N ALA A 77 10.74 -4.53 -5.79
CA ALA A 77 11.68 -5.13 -6.72
C ALA A 77 11.46 -6.65 -6.80
N GLY A 78 11.89 -7.25 -7.92
CA GLY A 78 11.78 -8.69 -8.16
C GLY A 78 10.55 -9.08 -8.99
N ASP A 79 10.50 -10.37 -9.37
CA ASP A 79 9.52 -10.89 -10.33
C ASP A 79 8.07 -10.79 -9.85
N ALA A 80 7.85 -10.84 -8.54
CA ALA A 80 6.52 -10.72 -7.93
C ALA A 80 5.91 -9.31 -8.04
N THR A 81 6.69 -8.28 -8.43
CA THR A 81 6.19 -6.91 -8.61
C THR A 81 5.05 -6.83 -9.63
N ALA A 82 5.04 -7.72 -10.62
CA ALA A 82 3.98 -7.80 -11.62
C ALA A 82 2.59 -8.17 -11.03
N LEU A 83 2.57 -8.80 -9.85
CA LEU A 83 1.35 -9.20 -9.13
C LEU A 83 0.92 -8.15 -8.09
N ALA A 84 1.77 -7.16 -7.82
CA ALA A 84 1.47 -6.10 -6.85
C ALA A 84 0.37 -5.16 -7.38
N PRO A 85 -0.35 -4.45 -6.48
CA PRO A 85 -1.17 -3.30 -6.88
C PRO A 85 -0.33 -2.29 -7.66
N ASP A 86 -0.90 -1.57 -8.60
CA ASP A 86 -0.17 -0.51 -9.31
C ASP A 86 0.15 0.67 -8.41
N LEU A 87 -0.76 0.99 -7.47
CA LEU A 87 -0.60 2.03 -6.47
C LEU A 87 -0.91 1.50 -5.08
N ILE A 88 -0.15 1.97 -4.09
CA ILE A 88 -0.39 1.77 -2.66
C ILE A 88 -0.81 3.10 -2.07
N ILE A 89 -1.95 3.12 -1.38
CA ILE A 89 -2.51 4.33 -0.78
C ILE A 89 -2.09 4.39 0.69
N GLY A 90 -1.35 5.42 1.05
CA GLY A 90 -0.98 5.73 2.43
C GLY A 90 -1.96 6.74 3.03
N TYR A 91 -2.76 6.33 4.02
CA TYR A 91 -3.71 7.20 4.70
C TYR A 91 -3.03 8.00 5.81
N ARG A 92 -3.49 9.24 6.02
CA ARG A 92 -3.11 10.04 7.19
C ARG A 92 -3.71 9.50 8.48
N ARG A 93 -3.15 9.91 9.60
CA ARG A 93 -3.72 9.63 10.92
C ARG A 93 -5.20 10.06 10.97
N GLY A 94 -6.06 9.16 11.45
CA GLY A 94 -7.50 9.38 11.52
C GLY A 94 -8.29 8.89 10.32
N TYR A 95 -7.62 8.46 9.25
CA TYR A 95 -8.27 7.94 8.03
C TYR A 95 -7.85 6.52 7.75
N ARG A 96 -8.77 5.75 7.17
CA ARG A 96 -8.52 4.38 6.71
C ARG A 96 -9.46 3.98 5.58
N ALA A 97 -9.17 2.88 4.92
CA ALA A 97 -10.14 2.26 4.01
C ALA A 97 -11.37 1.74 4.77
N SER A 98 -12.54 1.85 4.15
CA SER A 98 -13.77 1.28 4.71
C SER A 98 -13.74 -0.25 4.66
N TRP A 99 -14.11 -0.91 5.74
CA TRP A 99 -14.34 -2.35 5.76
C TRP A 99 -15.41 -2.79 4.76
N GLN A 100 -16.41 -1.97 4.53
CA GLN A 100 -17.47 -2.26 3.56
C GLN A 100 -16.87 -2.41 2.15
N THR A 101 -15.98 -1.50 1.75
CA THR A 101 -15.30 -1.55 0.45
C THR A 101 -14.40 -2.78 0.34
N CYS A 102 -13.68 -3.14 1.42
CA CYS A 102 -12.85 -4.35 1.46
C CYS A 102 -13.66 -5.64 1.30
N LEU A 103 -14.92 -5.63 1.70
CA LEU A 103 -15.86 -6.75 1.54
C LEU A 103 -16.63 -6.71 0.22
N GLY A 104 -16.33 -5.75 -0.67
CA GLY A 104 -16.94 -5.61 -1.99
C GLY A 104 -18.24 -4.81 -2.00
N ASN A 105 -18.59 -4.13 -0.91
CA ASN A 105 -19.71 -3.20 -0.88
C ASN A 105 -19.28 -1.82 -1.40
N LEU A 106 -20.18 -1.16 -2.12
CA LEU A 106 -20.01 0.24 -2.53
C LEU A 106 -20.87 1.12 -1.62
N THR A 107 -20.24 2.13 -1.03
CA THR A 107 -20.94 3.14 -0.25
C THR A 107 -21.34 4.31 -1.15
N PRO A 108 -22.48 4.98 -0.91
CA PRO A 108 -22.88 6.15 -1.70
C PRO A 108 -21.95 7.35 -1.48
N GLU A 109 -21.26 7.40 -0.36
CA GLU A 109 -20.34 8.46 0.01
C GLU A 109 -18.88 7.97 -0.03
N VAL A 110 -17.98 8.84 -0.49
CA VAL A 110 -16.55 8.53 -0.59
C VAL A 110 -15.86 8.56 0.77
N LEU A 111 -16.29 9.47 1.64
CA LEU A 111 -15.81 9.62 3.00
C LEU A 111 -16.98 9.44 3.96
N LEU A 112 -16.78 8.60 4.95
CA LEU A 112 -17.76 8.29 5.98
C LEU A 112 -17.12 8.45 7.36
N ASP A 113 -17.87 8.98 8.31
CA ASP A 113 -17.45 8.95 9.71
C ASP A 113 -17.46 7.50 10.22
N ASN A 114 -16.42 7.13 10.96
CA ASN A 114 -16.36 5.82 11.59
C ASN A 114 -16.93 5.90 13.02
N ASP A 115 -18.18 5.56 13.16
CA ASP A 115 -18.90 5.47 14.43
C ASP A 115 -18.84 4.09 15.10
N SER A 116 -18.10 3.15 14.49
CA SER A 116 -17.92 1.81 15.03
C SER A 116 -16.93 1.77 16.20
N VAL A 117 -17.04 0.72 17.04
CA VAL A 117 -16.08 0.46 18.13
C VAL A 117 -14.65 0.23 17.65
N TRP A 118 -14.47 -0.20 16.40
CA TRP A 118 -13.16 -0.37 15.77
C TRP A 118 -12.71 0.94 15.13
N SER A 119 -11.96 1.72 15.90
CA SER A 119 -11.46 3.04 15.47
C SER A 119 -10.04 3.01 14.91
N ALA A 120 -9.28 1.92 15.11
CA ALA A 120 -7.90 1.79 14.66
C ALA A 120 -7.74 0.81 13.50
N ASP A 121 -6.71 0.99 12.71
CA ASP A 121 -6.33 0.12 11.61
C ASP A 121 -4.80 0.01 11.49
N HIS A 122 -4.34 -1.04 10.78
CA HIS A 122 -2.93 -1.31 10.51
C HIS A 122 -2.40 -0.62 9.24
N CYS A 123 -3.25 0.04 8.47
CA CYS A 123 -2.94 0.52 7.12
C CYS A 123 -2.74 2.02 7.03
N ALA A 124 -2.37 2.67 8.13
CA ALA A 124 -1.85 4.03 8.09
C ALA A 124 -0.53 4.07 7.30
N ASP A 125 -0.25 5.21 6.68
CA ASP A 125 1.06 5.44 6.05
C ASP A 125 2.19 5.23 7.07
N ALA A 126 3.28 4.58 6.64
CA ALA A 126 4.43 4.31 7.51
C ALA A 126 5.04 5.58 8.11
N LEU A 127 4.92 6.74 7.44
CA LEU A 127 5.39 8.03 7.95
C LEU A 127 4.47 8.62 9.04
N GLU A 128 3.24 8.13 9.16
CA GLU A 128 2.32 8.52 10.24
C GLU A 128 2.52 7.69 11.52
N VAL A 129 3.13 6.52 11.40
CA VAL A 129 3.35 5.57 12.49
C VAL A 129 4.82 5.16 12.53
N PRO A 130 5.71 6.03 13.05
CA PRO A 130 7.12 5.69 13.17
C PRO A 130 7.31 4.50 14.10
N GLY A 131 8.20 3.58 13.71
CA GLY A 131 8.60 2.43 14.53
C GLY A 131 9.42 2.85 15.74
N LEU A 132 9.38 2.04 16.79
CA LEU A 132 10.30 2.11 17.93
C LEU A 132 11.14 0.84 17.97
N LEU A 133 12.46 1.00 18.07
CA LEU A 133 13.40 -0.10 18.27
C LEU A 133 14.14 0.07 19.60
N CYS A 134 14.01 -0.91 20.49
CA CYS A 134 14.78 -1.00 21.72
C CYS A 134 15.49 -2.36 21.77
N CYS A 135 16.76 -2.36 22.12
CA CYS A 135 17.51 -3.59 22.35
C CYS A 135 18.54 -3.38 23.48
N ASN A 136 19.12 -4.47 23.94
CA ASN A 136 20.14 -4.50 25.00
C ASN A 136 21.58 -4.39 24.45
N GLN A 137 21.74 -4.26 23.15
CA GLN A 137 23.02 -4.06 22.47
C GLN A 137 23.12 -2.63 21.90
N ILE A 138 24.32 -2.18 21.64
CA ILE A 138 24.55 -0.86 21.05
C ILE A 138 24.18 -0.90 19.56
N ILE A 139 23.17 -0.11 19.19
CA ILE A 139 22.83 0.12 17.78
C ILE A 139 23.87 1.07 17.19
N ARG A 140 24.51 0.63 16.11
CA ARG A 140 25.54 1.41 15.38
C ARG A 140 25.02 1.95 14.04
N ALA A 141 23.93 1.42 13.53
CA ALA A 141 23.31 1.91 12.32
C ALA A 141 22.60 3.25 12.57
N ASP A 142 22.85 4.26 11.75
CA ASP A 142 22.26 5.60 11.88
C ASP A 142 20.80 5.61 11.48
N ASN A 143 20.19 4.84 10.85
CA ASN A 143 18.77 4.81 10.48
C ASN A 143 18.32 3.37 10.20
N PRO A 144 18.18 2.55 11.25
CA PRO A 144 17.82 1.16 11.08
C PRO A 144 16.40 1.02 10.52
N SER A 145 16.23 0.06 9.62
CA SER A 145 14.98 -0.28 8.99
C SER A 145 14.54 -1.67 9.44
N LEU A 146 13.26 -1.99 9.27
CA LEU A 146 12.72 -3.31 9.62
C LEU A 146 13.46 -4.45 8.88
N ILE A 147 13.90 -4.22 7.64
CA ILE A 147 14.66 -5.20 6.85
C ILE A 147 16.04 -5.53 7.44
N ASP A 148 16.56 -4.68 8.33
CA ASP A 148 17.86 -4.85 8.97
C ASP A 148 17.80 -5.77 10.20
N LEU A 149 16.61 -6.03 10.73
CA LEU A 149 16.45 -6.85 11.94
C LEU A 149 16.81 -8.31 11.70
N ALA A 150 16.34 -8.90 10.61
CA ALA A 150 16.64 -10.30 10.32
C ALA A 150 18.13 -10.56 10.10
N PRO A 151 18.91 -9.78 9.32
CA PRO A 151 20.37 -9.89 9.25
C PRO A 151 21.04 -9.71 10.61
N SER A 152 20.56 -8.77 11.42
CA SER A 152 21.12 -8.52 12.77
C SER A 152 20.96 -9.71 13.71
N ILE A 153 19.79 -10.35 13.69
CA ILE A 153 19.53 -11.55 14.47
C ILE A 153 20.41 -12.70 13.99
N LEU A 154 20.54 -12.93 12.69
CA LEU A 154 21.41 -13.97 12.15
C LEU A 154 22.87 -13.77 12.59
N GLU A 155 23.37 -12.54 12.52
CA GLU A 155 24.73 -12.22 12.97
C GLU A 155 24.93 -12.50 14.47
N ASP A 156 23.98 -12.11 15.30
CA ASP A 156 24.02 -12.34 16.76
C ASP A 156 24.10 -13.84 17.10
N PHE A 157 23.48 -14.69 16.26
CA PHE A 157 23.61 -16.14 16.36
C PHE A 157 24.80 -16.74 15.61
N GLY A 158 25.70 -15.92 15.05
CA GLY A 158 26.87 -16.38 14.28
C GLY A 158 26.51 -17.04 12.95
N LEU A 159 25.32 -16.75 12.41
CA LEU A 159 24.85 -17.28 11.15
C LEU A 159 25.08 -16.31 10.00
N GLN A 160 25.41 -16.86 8.83
CA GLN A 160 25.59 -16.05 7.63
C GLN A 160 24.24 -15.60 7.05
N LYS A 161 24.18 -14.33 6.67
CA LYS A 161 23.04 -13.75 5.98
C LYS A 161 22.89 -14.38 4.58
N PRO A 162 21.69 -14.90 4.20
CA PRO A 162 21.42 -15.32 2.82
C PRO A 162 21.60 -14.17 1.82
N GLN A 163 22.09 -14.48 0.61
CA GLN A 163 22.34 -13.47 -0.42
C GLN A 163 21.08 -12.67 -0.82
N ALA A 164 19.89 -13.28 -0.74
CA ALA A 164 18.62 -12.62 -1.04
C ALA A 164 18.20 -11.56 -0.01
N MET A 165 18.81 -11.55 1.19
CA MET A 165 18.53 -10.50 2.19
C MET A 165 19.28 -9.23 1.83
N THR A 166 18.57 -8.13 1.64
CA THR A 166 19.14 -6.82 1.30
C THR A 166 19.51 -5.98 2.52
N GLY A 167 18.90 -6.22 3.68
CA GLY A 167 19.22 -5.52 4.92
C GLY A 167 20.65 -5.78 5.40
N ARG A 168 21.12 -4.94 6.33
CA ARG A 168 22.43 -5.04 6.99
C ARG A 168 22.28 -5.18 8.50
N SER A 169 23.32 -5.66 9.19
CA SER A 169 23.29 -5.67 10.65
C SER A 169 23.25 -4.24 11.22
N ILE A 170 22.45 -4.06 12.27
CA ILE A 170 22.37 -2.79 13.00
C ILE A 170 23.48 -2.68 14.07
N PHE A 171 24.21 -3.75 14.36
CA PHE A 171 25.23 -3.84 15.41
C PHE A 171 26.65 -3.59 14.86
N THR A 172 26.83 -3.71 13.56
CA THR A 172 28.10 -3.43 12.87
C THR A 172 28.06 -2.07 12.17
N ALA A 173 29.21 -1.42 12.05
CA ALA A 173 29.37 -0.11 11.39
C ALA A 173 29.50 -0.28 9.88
#